data_b4e5c0928c3b232042f25da5a054732c
#
_entry.id   b4e5c0928c3b232042f25da5a054732c
#
_cell.length_a   1.000
_cell.length_b   1.000
_cell.length_c   1.000
_cell.angle_alpha   90.00
_cell.angle_beta   90.00
_cell.angle_gamma   90.00
#
_symmetry.space_group_name_H-M   'P 1'
#
loop_
_entity.id
_entity.type
_entity.pdbx_description
1 polymer ?
#
loop_
_entity_poly.entity_id
_entity_poly.type
_entity_poly.pdbx_seq_one_letter_code
_entity_poly.pdbx_strand_id
1 'polypeptide(L)'
;MIPIEKVQTIIARHDELEKELSSGKIDAKLFAQKSKEYSSLGGIILIAKSYVNFDQEKKDLQQIIQDKNNDSEMIEMAEKDLNDLLVKEKNYENKLTIFLLPKDEDDDKNAIVEIRAGTGGLEASLFCSDLFKMYEKVCSKKKWKLEIINISKSEAGGFKEVIFLVNGNDIYSYLKYESGVHRVQRIPATETQGRVHTSAATVAVLPEAEEVDIQIKESDLRIDVFRAGGP
;
A
#
# COMPACT_ATOMS: atom_id res chain seq x y z
N MET A 1 -8.92 2.41 -22.74
CA MET A 1 -9.49 1.07 -23.01
C MET A 1 -8.41 0.02 -22.77
N ILE A 2 -8.67 -0.92 -21.89
CA ILE A 2 -7.71 -2.01 -21.56
C ILE A 2 -7.83 -3.08 -22.64
N PRO A 3 -6.72 -3.61 -23.18
CA PRO A 3 -6.77 -4.72 -24.13
C PRO A 3 -7.47 -5.93 -23.49
N ILE A 4 -8.49 -6.46 -24.16
CA ILE A 4 -9.29 -7.59 -23.67
C ILE A 4 -8.39 -8.81 -23.41
N GLU A 5 -7.34 -9.01 -24.22
CA GLU A 5 -6.36 -10.09 -24.06
C GLU A 5 -5.70 -10.10 -22.67
N LYS A 6 -5.34 -8.90 -22.14
CA LYS A 6 -4.78 -8.78 -20.78
C LYS A 6 -5.78 -9.17 -19.70
N VAL A 7 -7.06 -8.83 -19.90
CA VAL A 7 -8.11 -9.20 -18.95
C VAL A 7 -8.39 -10.70 -18.99
N GLN A 8 -8.37 -11.29 -20.18
CA GLN A 8 -8.49 -12.75 -20.37
C GLN A 8 -7.32 -13.51 -19.73
N THR A 9 -6.10 -12.97 -19.77
CA THR A 9 -4.94 -13.56 -19.08
C THR A 9 -5.16 -13.62 -17.56
N ILE A 10 -5.75 -12.58 -16.96
CA ILE A 10 -6.08 -12.57 -15.52
C ILE A 10 -7.10 -13.68 -15.21
N ILE A 11 -8.15 -13.81 -16.03
CA ILE A 11 -9.19 -14.82 -15.84
C ILE A 11 -8.60 -16.23 -15.96
N ALA A 12 -7.79 -16.47 -17.00
CA ALA A 12 -7.13 -17.75 -17.22
C ALA A 12 -6.20 -18.11 -16.05
N ARG A 13 -5.44 -17.14 -15.55
CA ARG A 13 -4.53 -17.34 -14.41
C ARG A 13 -5.28 -17.67 -13.13
N HIS A 14 -6.38 -16.98 -12.86
CA HIS A 14 -7.25 -17.29 -11.72
C HIS A 14 -7.80 -18.73 -11.80
N ASP A 15 -8.33 -19.12 -12.95
CA ASP A 15 -8.93 -20.45 -13.14
C ASP A 15 -7.86 -21.57 -13.09
N GLU A 16 -6.61 -21.28 -13.51
CA GLU A 16 -5.46 -22.17 -13.36
C GLU A 16 -5.09 -22.38 -11.90
N LEU A 17 -4.96 -21.28 -11.13
CA LEU A 17 -4.67 -21.32 -9.70
C LEU A 17 -5.75 -22.07 -8.92
N GLU A 18 -7.01 -21.87 -9.26
CA GLU A 18 -8.13 -22.60 -8.66
C GLU A 18 -8.01 -24.10 -8.84
N LYS A 19 -7.68 -24.55 -10.06
CA LYS A 19 -7.45 -25.96 -10.37
C LYS A 19 -6.24 -26.52 -9.65
N GLU A 20 -5.15 -25.78 -9.62
CA GLU A 20 -3.93 -26.20 -8.94
C GLU A 20 -4.15 -26.34 -7.43
N LEU A 21 -4.73 -25.33 -6.78
CA LEU A 21 -5.01 -25.32 -5.34
C LEU A 21 -5.99 -26.45 -4.94
N SER A 22 -6.98 -26.74 -5.80
CA SER A 22 -7.93 -27.82 -5.55
C SER A 22 -7.34 -29.22 -5.75
N SER A 23 -6.24 -29.36 -6.49
CA SER A 23 -5.60 -30.66 -6.76
C SER A 23 -4.91 -31.30 -5.55
N GLY A 24 -4.60 -30.54 -4.52
CA GLY A 24 -3.95 -31.03 -3.27
C GLY A 24 -2.51 -31.53 -3.43
N LYS A 25 -1.88 -31.35 -4.60
CA LYS A 25 -0.52 -31.87 -4.92
C LYS A 25 0.57 -30.80 -4.91
N ILE A 26 0.39 -29.73 -4.15
CA ILE A 26 1.32 -28.59 -4.13
C ILE A 26 2.19 -28.63 -2.88
N ASP A 27 3.49 -28.33 -3.03
CA ASP A 27 4.43 -28.17 -1.92
C ASP A 27 4.00 -27.02 -1.00
N ALA A 28 4.20 -27.15 0.32
CA ALA A 28 3.71 -26.21 1.32
C ALA A 28 4.18 -24.76 1.09
N LYS A 29 5.43 -24.54 0.65
CA LYS A 29 5.95 -23.20 0.30
C LYS A 29 5.23 -22.60 -0.92
N LEU A 30 5.04 -23.40 -1.96
CA LEU A 30 4.33 -23.02 -3.19
C LEU A 30 2.83 -22.80 -2.94
N PHE A 31 2.24 -23.55 -2.01
CA PHE A 31 0.83 -23.41 -1.64
C PHE A 31 0.54 -22.03 -1.05
N ALA A 32 1.38 -21.55 -0.12
CA ALA A 32 1.21 -20.23 0.50
C ALA A 32 1.28 -19.10 -0.54
N GLN A 33 2.27 -19.17 -1.45
CA GLN A 33 2.46 -18.17 -2.51
C GLN A 33 1.28 -18.17 -3.50
N LYS A 34 0.85 -19.35 -3.98
CA LYS A 34 -0.28 -19.47 -4.91
C LYS A 34 -1.61 -19.09 -4.28
N SER A 35 -1.81 -19.37 -2.99
CA SER A 35 -2.99 -18.94 -2.25
C SER A 35 -3.05 -17.41 -2.11
N LYS A 36 -1.90 -16.75 -1.86
CA LYS A 36 -1.82 -15.28 -1.83
C LYS A 36 -2.16 -14.68 -3.20
N GLU A 37 -1.60 -15.25 -4.28
CA GLU A 37 -1.89 -14.82 -5.66
C GLU A 37 -3.37 -15.02 -6.00
N TYR A 38 -3.95 -16.18 -5.72
CA TYR A 38 -5.36 -16.47 -5.93
C TYR A 38 -6.29 -15.50 -5.18
N SER A 39 -5.98 -15.24 -3.91
CA SER A 39 -6.74 -14.28 -3.10
C SER A 39 -6.68 -12.86 -3.67
N SER A 40 -5.54 -12.43 -4.18
CA SER A 40 -5.38 -11.11 -4.80
C SER A 40 -6.17 -10.99 -6.11
N LEU A 41 -6.20 -12.05 -6.93
CA LEU A 41 -6.99 -12.09 -8.16
C LEU A 41 -8.50 -12.21 -7.86
N GLY A 42 -8.89 -12.88 -6.77
CA GLY A 42 -10.28 -13.04 -6.34
C GLY A 42 -11.03 -11.71 -6.17
N GLY A 43 -10.33 -10.65 -5.73
CA GLY A 43 -10.91 -9.31 -5.59
C GLY A 43 -11.32 -8.64 -6.90
N ILE A 44 -10.74 -9.05 -8.03
CA ILE A 44 -10.97 -8.39 -9.33
C ILE A 44 -11.66 -9.30 -10.36
N ILE A 45 -11.70 -10.61 -10.12
CA ILE A 45 -12.15 -11.60 -11.10
C ILE A 45 -13.58 -11.36 -11.62
N LEU A 46 -14.50 -10.98 -10.73
CA LEU A 46 -15.89 -10.67 -11.10
C LEU A 46 -15.95 -9.47 -12.04
N ILE A 47 -15.14 -8.44 -11.78
CA ILE A 47 -15.04 -7.24 -12.60
C ILE A 47 -14.41 -7.60 -13.96
N ALA A 48 -13.37 -8.44 -13.96
CA ALA A 48 -12.72 -8.90 -15.18
C ALA A 48 -13.67 -9.70 -16.09
N LYS A 49 -14.42 -10.64 -15.52
CA LYS A 49 -15.42 -11.43 -16.26
C LYS A 49 -16.53 -10.54 -16.82
N SER A 50 -17.04 -9.57 -16.05
CA SER A 50 -18.04 -8.62 -16.54
C SER A 50 -17.48 -7.71 -17.64
N TYR A 51 -16.21 -7.24 -17.50
CA TYR A 51 -15.59 -6.35 -18.49
C TYR A 51 -15.46 -7.01 -19.87
N VAL A 52 -15.14 -8.29 -19.93
CA VAL A 52 -15.05 -9.03 -21.20
C VAL A 52 -16.42 -9.13 -21.91
N ASN A 53 -17.51 -9.18 -21.15
CA ASN A 53 -18.86 -9.30 -21.69
C ASN A 53 -19.46 -7.96 -22.15
N PHE A 54 -18.90 -6.82 -21.76
CA PHE A 54 -19.48 -5.52 -22.09
C PHE A 54 -19.63 -5.27 -23.59
N ASP A 55 -18.68 -5.70 -24.41
CA ASP A 55 -18.76 -5.52 -25.85
C ASP A 55 -19.93 -6.30 -26.48
N GLN A 56 -20.25 -7.47 -25.94
CA GLN A 56 -21.39 -8.24 -26.40
C GLN A 56 -22.70 -7.62 -25.91
N GLU A 57 -22.78 -7.27 -24.63
CA GLU A 57 -23.96 -6.59 -24.07
C GLU A 57 -24.28 -5.28 -24.78
N LYS A 58 -23.26 -4.48 -25.14
CA LYS A 58 -23.45 -3.27 -25.95
C LYS A 58 -24.06 -3.55 -27.31
N LYS A 59 -23.55 -4.56 -28.02
CA LYS A 59 -24.06 -4.96 -29.34
C LYS A 59 -25.51 -5.40 -29.25
N ASP A 60 -25.83 -6.18 -28.23
CA ASP A 60 -27.19 -6.69 -28.01
C ASP A 60 -28.16 -5.56 -27.73
N LEU A 61 -27.80 -4.60 -26.85
CA LEU A 61 -28.60 -3.41 -26.58
C LEU A 61 -28.74 -2.50 -27.80
N GLN A 62 -27.66 -2.32 -28.57
CA GLN A 62 -27.70 -1.52 -29.82
C GLN A 62 -28.58 -2.16 -30.87
N GLN A 63 -28.63 -3.49 -30.98
CA GLN A 63 -29.54 -4.18 -31.88
C GLN A 63 -31.02 -3.95 -31.49
N ILE A 64 -31.33 -3.99 -30.17
CA ILE A 64 -32.67 -3.71 -29.69
C ILE A 64 -33.10 -2.28 -30.05
N ILE A 65 -32.19 -1.31 -29.88
CA ILE A 65 -32.46 0.12 -30.17
C ILE A 65 -32.65 0.36 -31.68
N GLN A 66 -31.95 -0.39 -32.56
CA GLN A 66 -31.99 -0.23 -34.00
C GLN A 66 -33.16 -0.99 -34.65
N ASP A 67 -33.74 -1.95 -33.99
CA ASP A 67 -34.86 -2.73 -34.55
C ASP A 67 -36.17 -1.89 -34.50
N LYS A 68 -36.63 -1.49 -35.67
CA LYS A 68 -37.85 -0.70 -35.85
C LYS A 68 -39.16 -1.40 -35.47
N ASN A 69 -39.10 -2.69 -35.23
CA ASN A 69 -40.26 -3.49 -34.80
C ASN A 69 -40.44 -3.50 -33.27
N ASN A 70 -39.48 -2.97 -32.53
CA ASN A 70 -39.56 -2.92 -31.08
C ASN A 70 -40.46 -1.77 -30.60
N ASP A 71 -41.11 -2.00 -29.47
CA ASP A 71 -41.98 -1.05 -28.83
C ASP A 71 -41.20 0.15 -28.28
N SER A 72 -41.79 1.33 -28.27
CA SER A 72 -41.13 2.57 -27.79
C SER A 72 -40.63 2.45 -26.35
N GLU A 73 -41.38 1.76 -25.46
CA GLU A 73 -40.96 1.52 -24.08
C GLU A 73 -39.71 0.62 -24.00
N MET A 74 -39.64 -0.37 -24.89
CA MET A 74 -38.48 -1.29 -24.95
C MET A 74 -37.20 -0.58 -25.43
N ILE A 75 -37.35 0.33 -26.40
CA ILE A 75 -36.25 1.17 -26.89
C ILE A 75 -35.75 2.10 -25.79
N GLU A 76 -36.64 2.80 -25.08
CA GLU A 76 -36.29 3.73 -24.01
C GLU A 76 -35.58 2.98 -22.85
N MET A 77 -36.05 1.77 -22.52
CA MET A 77 -35.41 0.93 -21.51
C MET A 77 -34.02 0.49 -21.95
N ALA A 78 -33.84 0.07 -23.20
CA ALA A 78 -32.53 -0.33 -23.76
C ALA A 78 -31.55 0.85 -23.83
N GLU A 79 -32.01 2.07 -24.15
CA GLU A 79 -31.18 3.28 -24.11
C GLU A 79 -30.68 3.60 -22.68
N LYS A 80 -31.57 3.47 -21.70
CA LYS A 80 -31.21 3.64 -20.30
C LYS A 80 -30.18 2.61 -19.85
N ASP A 81 -30.44 1.34 -20.16
CA ASP A 81 -29.52 0.24 -19.82
C ASP A 81 -28.16 0.41 -20.49
N LEU A 82 -28.12 0.89 -21.75
CA LEU A 82 -26.87 1.19 -22.45
C LEU A 82 -26.08 2.31 -21.75
N ASN A 83 -26.75 3.37 -21.31
CA ASN A 83 -26.09 4.44 -20.56
C ASN A 83 -25.52 3.95 -19.23
N ASP A 84 -26.28 3.16 -18.50
CA ASP A 84 -25.84 2.56 -17.23
C ASP A 84 -24.65 1.60 -17.44
N LEU A 85 -24.67 0.84 -18.54
CA LEU A 85 -23.60 -0.06 -18.95
C LEU A 85 -22.30 0.72 -19.23
N LEU A 86 -22.38 1.83 -19.97
CA LEU A 86 -21.22 2.68 -20.29
C LEU A 86 -20.58 3.28 -19.03
N VAL A 87 -21.39 3.69 -18.06
CA VAL A 87 -20.90 4.19 -16.76
C VAL A 87 -20.20 3.08 -15.98
N LYS A 88 -20.79 1.89 -15.95
CA LYS A 88 -20.20 0.71 -15.29
C LYS A 88 -18.88 0.30 -15.94
N GLU A 89 -18.84 0.27 -17.29
CA GLU A 89 -17.63 -0.06 -18.05
C GLU A 89 -16.46 0.84 -17.69
N LYS A 90 -16.67 2.15 -17.67
CA LYS A 90 -15.64 3.13 -17.30
C LYS A 90 -15.13 2.92 -15.87
N ASN A 91 -16.04 2.59 -14.95
CA ASN A 91 -15.67 2.31 -13.56
C ASN A 91 -14.85 1.02 -13.46
N TYR A 92 -15.23 -0.01 -14.20
CA TYR A 92 -14.51 -1.29 -14.23
C TYR A 92 -13.16 -1.15 -14.91
N GLU A 93 -13.08 -0.38 -15.99
CA GLU A 93 -11.82 -0.03 -16.64
C GLU A 93 -10.84 0.64 -15.67
N ASN A 94 -11.30 1.61 -14.89
CA ASN A 94 -10.47 2.27 -13.89
C ASN A 94 -9.96 1.28 -12.82
N LYS A 95 -10.84 0.41 -12.31
CA LYS A 95 -10.45 -0.60 -11.30
C LYS A 95 -9.45 -1.61 -11.85
N LEU A 96 -9.67 -2.09 -13.08
CA LEU A 96 -8.75 -3.00 -13.75
C LEU A 96 -7.42 -2.32 -14.06
N THR A 97 -7.44 -1.04 -14.47
CA THR A 97 -6.20 -0.28 -14.71
C THR A 97 -5.36 -0.18 -13.43
N ILE A 98 -5.99 0.18 -12.30
CA ILE A 98 -5.31 0.24 -11.00
C ILE A 98 -4.75 -1.13 -10.61
N PHE A 99 -5.51 -2.20 -10.83
CA PHE A 99 -5.08 -3.56 -10.52
C PHE A 99 -3.88 -4.02 -11.37
N LEU A 100 -3.84 -3.59 -12.65
CA LEU A 100 -2.77 -3.93 -13.60
C LEU A 100 -1.49 -3.09 -13.42
N LEU A 101 -1.52 -2.04 -12.59
CA LEU A 101 -0.29 -1.31 -12.26
C LEU A 101 0.69 -2.24 -11.55
N PRO A 102 1.99 -2.16 -11.89
CA PRO A 102 2.99 -2.93 -11.18
C PRO A 102 2.95 -2.54 -9.69
N LYS A 103 2.76 -3.54 -8.84
CA LYS A 103 2.84 -3.38 -7.40
C LYS A 103 4.30 -3.53 -6.98
N ASP A 104 4.70 -2.70 -6.04
CA ASP A 104 5.96 -2.84 -5.34
C ASP A 104 5.86 -4.07 -4.42
N GLU A 105 6.87 -4.94 -4.42
CA GLU A 105 6.87 -6.15 -3.58
C GLU A 105 6.82 -5.82 -2.10
N ASP A 106 7.26 -4.63 -1.73
CA ASP A 106 7.29 -4.17 -0.36
C ASP A 106 5.96 -3.53 0.10
N ASP A 107 5.04 -3.22 -0.82
CA ASP A 107 3.78 -2.50 -0.51
C ASP A 107 2.91 -3.20 0.55
N ASP A 108 2.90 -4.53 0.57
CA ASP A 108 2.13 -5.34 1.52
C ASP A 108 2.79 -5.44 2.91
N LYS A 109 4.04 -4.97 3.05
CA LYS A 109 4.83 -5.11 4.29
C LYS A 109 4.38 -4.13 5.36
N ASN A 110 4.70 -4.46 6.60
CA ASN A 110 4.68 -3.53 7.71
C ASN A 110 5.75 -2.45 7.50
N ALA A 111 5.65 -1.33 8.21
CA ALA A 111 6.59 -0.24 8.07
C ALA A 111 7.26 0.10 9.39
N ILE A 112 8.57 0.26 9.35
CA ILE A 112 9.36 0.87 10.42
C ILE A 112 9.47 2.36 10.11
N VAL A 113 9.00 3.18 11.03
CA VAL A 113 9.03 4.63 10.91
C VAL A 113 10.00 5.20 11.94
N GLU A 114 10.94 5.97 11.46
CA GLU A 114 11.91 6.69 12.27
C GLU A 114 11.70 8.19 12.11
N ILE A 115 11.57 8.92 13.20
CA ILE A 115 11.45 10.37 13.23
C ILE A 115 12.63 10.93 14.01
N ARG A 116 13.43 11.79 13.39
CA ARG A 116 14.56 12.49 14.02
C ARG A 116 14.34 13.99 14.03
N ALA A 117 14.58 14.61 15.17
CA ALA A 117 14.61 16.06 15.27
C ALA A 117 15.78 16.61 14.42
N GLY A 118 15.48 17.55 13.55
CA GLY A 118 16.45 18.22 12.69
C GLY A 118 16.85 19.58 13.25
N THR A 119 16.98 20.56 12.35
CA THR A 119 17.33 21.94 12.72
C THR A 119 16.18 22.62 13.47
N GLY A 120 16.49 23.42 14.49
CA GLY A 120 15.50 24.14 15.31
C GLY A 120 15.63 23.92 16.82
N GLY A 121 16.68 23.22 17.26
CA GLY A 121 16.99 23.04 18.69
C GLY A 121 15.86 22.33 19.45
N LEU A 122 15.47 22.89 20.61
CA LEU A 122 14.42 22.33 21.46
C LEU A 122 13.06 22.22 20.76
N GLU A 123 12.72 23.20 19.92
CA GLU A 123 11.46 23.20 19.16
C GLU A 123 11.39 22.07 18.14
N ALA A 124 12.50 21.70 17.51
CA ALA A 124 12.55 20.54 16.62
C ALA A 124 12.25 19.23 17.35
N SER A 125 12.69 19.11 18.61
CA SER A 125 12.38 17.96 19.47
C SER A 125 10.90 17.90 19.85
N LEU A 126 10.26 19.05 20.12
CA LEU A 126 8.82 19.13 20.37
C LEU A 126 8.04 18.78 19.10
N PHE A 127 8.47 19.29 17.95
CA PHE A 127 7.86 18.96 16.66
C PHE A 127 7.96 17.46 16.32
N CYS A 128 9.10 16.82 16.63
CA CYS A 128 9.25 15.37 16.50
C CYS A 128 8.18 14.62 17.33
N SER A 129 7.95 15.05 18.57
CA SER A 129 6.89 14.49 19.43
C SER A 129 5.48 14.73 18.86
N ASP A 130 5.24 15.89 18.25
CA ASP A 130 3.94 16.21 17.66
C ASP A 130 3.68 15.34 16.40
N LEU A 131 4.70 15.13 15.56
CA LEU A 131 4.63 14.21 14.42
C LEU A 131 4.33 12.77 14.88
N PHE A 132 5.02 12.29 15.91
CA PHE A 132 4.74 10.97 16.48
C PHE A 132 3.28 10.84 16.92
N LYS A 133 2.76 11.81 17.67
CA LYS A 133 1.34 11.83 18.09
C LYS A 133 0.37 11.88 16.90
N MET A 134 0.75 12.54 15.80
CA MET A 134 -0.02 12.55 14.56
C MET A 134 -0.12 11.14 13.97
N TYR A 135 1.01 10.44 13.83
CA TYR A 135 1.02 9.06 13.33
C TYR A 135 0.27 8.11 14.26
N GLU A 136 0.42 8.24 15.58
CA GLU A 136 -0.34 7.46 16.56
C GLU A 136 -1.86 7.59 16.35
N LYS A 137 -2.35 8.83 16.15
CA LYS A 137 -3.76 9.09 15.87
C LYS A 137 -4.20 8.51 14.51
N VAL A 138 -3.36 8.59 13.47
CA VAL A 138 -3.65 7.98 12.16
C VAL A 138 -3.75 6.48 12.30
N CYS A 139 -2.80 5.83 12.97
CA CYS A 139 -2.81 4.39 13.23
C CYS A 139 -4.09 3.96 13.95
N SER A 140 -4.46 4.70 15.01
CA SER A 140 -5.71 4.44 15.75
C SER A 140 -6.96 4.53 14.86
N LYS A 141 -7.07 5.58 14.01
CA LYS A 141 -8.20 5.74 13.07
C LYS A 141 -8.27 4.63 12.03
N LYS A 142 -7.12 4.17 11.56
CA LYS A 142 -7.00 3.11 10.54
C LYS A 142 -7.07 1.71 11.17
N LYS A 143 -7.11 1.58 12.50
CA LYS A 143 -7.02 0.32 13.25
C LYS A 143 -5.71 -0.43 13.00
N TRP A 144 -4.63 0.30 12.74
CA TRP A 144 -3.28 -0.24 12.66
C TRP A 144 -2.68 -0.33 14.05
N LYS A 145 -1.86 -1.34 14.27
CA LYS A 145 -1.15 -1.52 15.55
C LYS A 145 0.19 -0.80 15.47
N LEU A 146 0.46 0.08 16.43
CA LEU A 146 1.72 0.80 16.56
C LEU A 146 2.49 0.25 17.74
N GLU A 147 3.75 -0.12 17.53
CA GLU A 147 4.67 -0.64 18.55
C GLU A 147 5.94 0.22 18.57
N ILE A 148 6.27 0.77 19.73
CA ILE A 148 7.46 1.60 19.88
C ILE A 148 8.68 0.69 20.04
N ILE A 149 9.67 0.87 19.16
CA ILE A 149 10.95 0.14 19.21
C ILE A 149 11.95 0.89 20.09
N ASN A 150 12.09 2.21 19.87
CA ASN A 150 13.05 3.02 20.60
C ASN A 150 12.56 4.49 20.72
N ILE A 151 12.85 5.12 21.86
CA ILE A 151 12.63 6.54 22.07
C ILE A 151 13.86 7.16 22.73
N SER A 152 14.42 8.19 22.11
CA SER A 152 15.42 9.08 22.68
C SER A 152 14.75 10.41 23.07
N LYS A 153 14.62 10.65 24.36
CA LYS A 153 13.99 11.86 24.90
C LYS A 153 14.93 13.06 24.86
N SER A 154 14.37 14.25 24.65
CA SER A 154 15.07 15.52 24.81
C SER A 154 14.83 16.07 26.22
N GLU A 155 15.79 16.84 26.74
CA GLU A 155 15.68 17.52 28.06
C GLU A 155 14.50 18.51 28.11
N ALA A 156 14.07 19.02 26.95
CA ALA A 156 12.93 19.95 26.82
C ALA A 156 11.56 19.31 26.75
N GLY A 157 11.46 17.97 26.94
CA GLY A 157 10.17 17.26 26.95
C GLY A 157 9.68 16.79 25.58
N GLY A 158 10.48 16.91 24.51
CA GLY A 158 10.23 16.32 23.19
C GLY A 158 11.08 15.07 22.94
N PHE A 159 11.14 14.63 21.69
CA PHE A 159 11.96 13.49 21.25
C PHE A 159 13.11 13.97 20.36
N LYS A 160 14.34 13.48 20.66
CA LYS A 160 15.47 13.59 19.72
C LYS A 160 15.27 12.62 18.56
N GLU A 161 14.76 11.43 18.89
CA GLU A 161 14.47 10.38 17.95
C GLU A 161 13.35 9.48 18.51
N VAL A 162 12.49 8.99 17.63
CA VAL A 162 11.54 7.93 17.95
C VAL A 162 11.47 6.96 16.77
N ILE A 163 11.57 5.66 17.07
CA ILE A 163 11.48 4.57 16.11
C ILE A 163 10.30 3.69 16.53
N PHE A 164 9.40 3.43 15.60
CA PHE A 164 8.23 2.58 15.85
C PHE A 164 7.87 1.74 14.65
N LEU A 165 7.31 0.57 14.91
CA LEU A 165 6.77 -0.35 13.92
C LEU A 165 5.27 -0.13 13.79
N VAL A 166 4.78 -0.11 12.57
CA VAL A 166 3.35 -0.06 12.27
C VAL A 166 2.95 -1.35 11.57
N ASN A 167 2.01 -2.09 12.19
CA ASN A 167 1.52 -3.39 11.73
C ASN A 167 0.09 -3.27 11.21
N GLY A 168 -0.19 -3.88 10.06
CA GLY A 168 -1.52 -3.93 9.44
C GLY A 168 -1.44 -4.26 7.95
N ASN A 169 -2.52 -4.02 7.22
CA ASN A 169 -2.56 -4.28 5.79
C ASN A 169 -2.13 -3.04 5.00
N ASP A 170 -1.31 -3.24 3.97
CA ASP A 170 -0.86 -2.22 3.01
C ASP A 170 -0.18 -1.00 3.68
N ILE A 171 0.51 -1.22 4.80
CA ILE A 171 1.08 -0.14 5.62
C ILE A 171 2.17 0.61 4.87
N TYR A 172 3.15 -0.14 4.32
CA TYR A 172 4.28 0.47 3.64
C TYR A 172 3.82 1.25 2.41
N SER A 173 2.88 0.70 1.63
CA SER A 173 2.31 1.40 0.47
C SER A 173 1.73 2.77 0.82
N TYR A 174 1.18 2.90 2.04
CA TYR A 174 0.55 4.12 2.52
C TYR A 174 1.56 5.11 3.09
N LEU A 175 2.55 4.61 3.84
CA LEU A 175 3.49 5.44 4.59
C LEU A 175 4.78 5.76 3.82
N LYS A 176 5.17 5.02 2.77
CA LYS A 176 6.43 5.22 2.04
C LYS A 176 6.62 6.64 1.50
N TYR A 177 5.53 7.34 1.18
CA TYR A 177 5.56 8.72 0.69
C TYR A 177 5.73 9.78 1.78
N GLU A 178 5.67 9.39 3.06
CA GLU A 178 5.94 10.26 4.20
C GLU A 178 7.45 10.46 4.42
N SER A 179 8.31 9.65 3.79
CA SER A 179 9.76 9.78 3.90
C SER A 179 10.24 11.12 3.37
N GLY A 180 10.97 11.85 4.22
CA GLY A 180 11.55 13.13 3.84
C GLY A 180 11.71 14.09 5.00
N VAL A 181 11.91 15.37 4.68
CA VAL A 181 12.02 16.44 5.65
C VAL A 181 10.68 17.12 5.86
N HIS A 182 10.16 17.01 7.07
CA HIS A 182 8.96 17.71 7.52
C HIS A 182 9.35 19.03 8.15
N ARG A 183 8.65 20.11 7.81
CA ARG A 183 8.93 21.45 8.27
C ARG A 183 7.69 22.07 8.91
N VAL A 184 7.88 22.74 10.04
CA VAL A 184 6.85 23.53 10.69
C VAL A 184 7.30 24.99 10.84
N GLN A 185 6.40 25.90 10.61
CA GLN A 185 6.57 27.34 10.89
C GLN A 185 5.50 27.74 11.89
N ARG A 186 5.92 27.96 13.12
CA ARG A 186 5.02 28.37 14.22
C ARG A 186 5.78 29.21 15.23
N ILE A 187 5.06 29.86 16.13
CA ILE A 187 5.64 30.48 17.33
C ILE A 187 5.91 29.32 18.31
N PRO A 188 7.18 29.02 18.66
CA PRO A 188 7.50 27.96 19.59
C PRO A 188 6.90 28.18 20.96
N ALA A 189 6.56 27.12 21.69
CA ALA A 189 6.12 27.23 23.08
C ALA A 189 7.22 27.82 24.00
N THR A 190 8.47 27.78 23.56
CA THR A 190 9.65 28.32 24.25
C THR A 190 9.97 29.77 23.88
N GLU A 191 9.23 30.39 22.95
CA GLU A 191 9.45 31.74 22.46
C GLU A 191 8.62 32.75 23.26
N THR A 192 9.28 33.74 23.83
CA THR A 192 8.63 34.76 24.68
C THR A 192 8.29 36.05 23.93
N GLN A 193 8.90 36.28 22.74
CA GLN A 193 8.73 37.51 21.96
C GLN A 193 7.77 37.38 20.79
N GLY A 194 7.08 36.21 20.63
CA GLY A 194 6.10 35.98 19.59
C GLY A 194 6.71 35.82 18.17
N ARG A 195 7.99 35.50 18.04
CA ARG A 195 8.65 35.32 16.76
C ARG A 195 8.32 33.95 16.17
N VAL A 196 8.01 33.91 14.87
CA VAL A 196 7.83 32.67 14.13
C VAL A 196 9.19 32.04 13.86
N HIS A 197 9.35 30.79 14.28
CA HIS A 197 10.55 29.98 14.00
C HIS A 197 10.22 28.88 12.99
N THR A 198 11.24 28.45 12.27
CA THR A 198 11.17 27.28 11.39
C THR A 198 11.91 26.13 12.06
N SER A 199 11.22 25.03 12.26
CA SER A 199 11.80 23.79 12.77
C SER A 199 11.58 22.66 11.79
N ALA A 200 12.51 21.71 11.74
CA ALA A 200 12.47 20.57 10.85
C ALA A 200 12.63 19.27 11.62
N ALA A 201 12.02 18.22 11.11
CA ALA A 201 12.24 16.84 11.51
C ALA A 201 12.37 15.96 10.26
N THR A 202 13.19 14.94 10.33
CA THR A 202 13.33 13.95 9.25
C THR A 202 12.50 12.75 9.60
N VAL A 203 11.71 12.27 8.63
CA VAL A 203 10.95 11.03 8.71
C VAL A 203 11.57 10.06 7.73
N ALA A 204 11.92 8.87 8.18
CA ALA A 204 12.31 7.74 7.33
C ALA A 204 11.29 6.62 7.50
N VAL A 205 10.85 6.05 6.39
CA VAL A 205 9.92 4.91 6.36
C VAL A 205 10.60 3.78 5.61
N LEU A 206 10.79 2.66 6.28
CA LEU A 206 11.44 1.47 5.74
C LEU A 206 10.46 0.30 5.82
N PRO A 207 10.43 -0.60 4.81
CA PRO A 207 9.66 -1.82 4.93
C PRO A 207 10.28 -2.70 6.03
N GLU A 208 9.43 -3.42 6.77
CA GLU A 208 9.92 -4.42 7.70
C GLU A 208 10.64 -5.52 6.93
N ALA A 209 11.88 -5.83 7.32
CA ALA A 209 12.63 -6.91 6.72
C ALA A 209 12.00 -8.26 7.13
N GLU A 210 11.74 -9.11 6.14
CA GLU A 210 11.43 -10.51 6.40
C GLU A 210 12.70 -11.21 6.86
N GLU A 211 12.56 -12.26 7.69
CA GLU A 211 13.69 -13.13 7.99
C GLU A 211 14.21 -13.71 6.67
N VAL A 212 15.34 -13.20 6.23
CA VAL A 212 16.04 -13.80 5.10
C VAL A 212 16.73 -15.03 5.65
N ASP A 213 16.48 -16.21 5.10
CA ASP A 213 17.20 -17.45 5.39
C ASP A 213 18.67 -17.30 4.94
N ILE A 214 19.42 -16.41 5.57
CA ILE A 214 20.85 -16.29 5.38
C ILE A 214 21.50 -17.32 6.30
N GLN A 215 21.90 -18.45 5.76
CA GLN A 215 22.77 -19.40 6.44
C GLN A 215 24.22 -18.91 6.31
N ILE A 216 24.70 -18.23 7.35
CA ILE A 216 26.11 -17.90 7.48
C ILE A 216 26.85 -19.19 7.90
N LYS A 217 27.63 -19.77 7.00
CA LYS A 217 28.48 -20.92 7.32
C LYS A 217 29.74 -20.44 8.03
N GLU A 218 30.26 -21.23 8.95
CA GLU A 218 31.56 -20.91 9.62
C GLU A 218 32.69 -20.68 8.61
N SER A 219 32.64 -21.34 7.43
CA SER A 219 33.59 -21.16 6.34
C SER A 219 33.55 -19.77 5.71
N ASP A 220 32.45 -19.04 5.90
CA ASP A 220 32.25 -17.70 5.31
C ASP A 220 32.73 -16.60 6.27
N LEU A 221 33.14 -16.99 7.51
CA LEU A 221 33.64 -16.09 8.53
C LEU A 221 35.16 -16.11 8.56
N ARG A 222 35.77 -14.95 8.44
CA ARG A 222 37.18 -14.76 8.78
C ARG A 222 37.24 -14.07 10.13
N ILE A 223 37.76 -14.80 11.16
CA ILE A 223 37.90 -14.26 12.50
C ILE A 223 39.38 -13.90 12.70
N ASP A 224 39.69 -12.63 12.72
CA ASP A 224 41.03 -12.12 13.03
C ASP A 224 41.08 -11.75 14.53
N VAL A 225 41.92 -12.43 15.31
CA VAL A 225 42.11 -12.17 16.73
C VAL A 225 43.42 -11.44 16.93
N PHE A 226 43.39 -10.30 17.60
CA PHE A 226 44.61 -9.57 17.97
C PHE A 226 44.55 -9.16 19.44
N ARG A 227 45.72 -9.07 20.06
CA ARG A 227 45.78 -8.59 21.44
C ARG A 227 45.64 -7.07 21.45
N ALA A 228 44.79 -6.57 22.34
CA ALA A 228 44.76 -5.15 22.62
C ALA A 228 46.12 -4.69 23.12
N GLY A 229 46.87 -3.97 22.33
CA GLY A 229 48.16 -3.40 22.70
C GLY A 229 47.97 -2.11 23.48
N GLY A 230 47.54 -2.22 24.72
CA GLY A 230 47.57 -1.14 25.69
C GLY A 230 48.42 -1.46 26.90
N PRO A 231 49.06 -0.47 27.54
CA PRO A 231 49.80 -0.69 28.75
C PRO A 231 48.90 -1.10 29.90
#